data_3d6b8794606e138a00b6a384352b1f9c
#
_entry.id   3d6b8794606e138a00b6a384352b1f9c
#
_cell.length_a   1.000
_cell.length_b   1.000
_cell.length_c   1.000
_cell.angle_alpha   90.00
_cell.angle_beta   90.00
_cell.angle_gamma   90.00
#
_symmetry.space_group_name_H-M   'P 1'
#
loop_
_entity.id
_entity.type
_entity.pdbx_description
1 polymer ?
#
loop_
_entity_poly.entity_id
_entity_poly.type
_entity_poly.pdbx_seq_one_letter_code
_entity_poly.pdbx_strand_id
1 'polypeptide(L)'
;MGLVQEIDYGTPAASSAVLVELTIDGVAVRVPEGTSIMRAAQEVGTTIPKLCATDMMKSWGSCRLCLVEVAGRNGTPASCTTPVAAGMVVSTQTDRLKRLRRGVMELYISDHPLDCLTCAANGDCELQDMAGAVGLREVRYGFAGENHTVQAKDESNPYFTFDPSKCIVCSRCVRACAEVQGTFALTIEGRGFDSKVSAGIGENFLDSECVSCGACVQACPTATLMEKSVIEVGQPEHSVVTTCAYCGVGCSFKAEMRGNELVRMVPYKDGQANRGHSCVKGRFAWGYATHRDRITDPMIRASIHEPWRKVSWEEALAYAASEFARIAAKY
;
A
#
# COMPACT_ATOMS: atom_id res chain seq x y z
N MET A 1 -10.84 -11.31 -14.98
CA MET A 1 -10.68 -9.97 -14.37
C MET A 1 -9.30 -9.95 -13.76
N GLY A 2 -8.56 -8.83 -13.85
CA GLY A 2 -7.27 -8.68 -13.20
C GLY A 2 -7.37 -7.84 -11.91
N LEU A 3 -6.23 -7.50 -11.33
CA LEU A 3 -6.15 -6.59 -10.20
C LEU A 3 -6.53 -5.17 -10.64
N VAL A 4 -7.33 -4.48 -9.84
CA VAL A 4 -7.64 -3.06 -10.04
C VAL A 4 -6.37 -2.25 -9.80
N GLN A 5 -5.89 -1.59 -10.85
CA GLN A 5 -4.68 -0.78 -10.82
C GLN A 5 -4.98 0.62 -10.30
N GLU A 6 -4.10 1.13 -9.47
CA GLU A 6 -4.13 2.51 -8.96
C GLU A 6 -2.80 3.19 -9.27
N ILE A 7 -2.86 4.43 -9.75
CA ILE A 7 -1.65 5.20 -10.05
C ILE A 7 -1.12 5.79 -8.74
N ASP A 8 0.14 5.50 -8.41
CA ASP A 8 0.87 6.20 -7.34
C ASP A 8 1.70 7.33 -7.94
N TYR A 9 1.26 8.57 -7.72
CA TYR A 9 1.95 9.77 -8.19
C TYR A 9 3.24 10.08 -7.40
N GLY A 10 3.62 9.25 -6.44
CA GLY A 10 4.87 9.34 -5.67
C GLY A 10 4.88 10.40 -4.58
N THR A 11 4.03 11.41 -4.65
CA THR A 11 3.86 12.44 -3.60
C THR A 11 2.42 12.95 -3.57
N PRO A 12 1.93 13.43 -2.41
CA PRO A 12 0.62 14.06 -2.33
C PRO A 12 0.43 15.21 -3.32
N ALA A 13 -0.82 15.46 -3.72
CA ALA A 13 -1.18 16.59 -4.57
C ALA A 13 -0.96 17.92 -3.84
N ALA A 14 -0.43 18.92 -4.57
CA ALA A 14 -0.39 20.28 -4.08
C ALA A 14 -1.76 20.95 -4.26
N SER A 15 -2.13 21.84 -3.34
CA SER A 15 -3.42 22.53 -3.30
C SER A 15 -3.39 23.99 -3.79
N SER A 16 -2.24 24.46 -4.32
CA SER A 16 -2.10 25.85 -4.80
C SER A 16 -2.96 26.11 -6.04
N ALA A 17 -3.60 27.26 -6.07
CA ALA A 17 -4.29 27.77 -7.27
C ALA A 17 -3.32 28.36 -8.32
N VAL A 18 -2.08 28.66 -7.91
CA VAL A 18 -1.03 29.16 -8.81
C VAL A 18 -0.45 28.00 -9.58
N LEU A 19 -0.43 28.12 -10.92
CA LEU A 19 0.16 27.12 -11.80
C LEU A 19 1.57 27.53 -12.21
N VAL A 20 2.47 26.56 -12.21
CA VAL A 20 3.87 26.69 -12.56
C VAL A 20 4.13 25.87 -13.83
N GLU A 21 4.84 26.47 -14.79
CA GLU A 21 5.25 25.79 -16.03
C GLU A 21 6.72 25.40 -15.96
N LEU A 22 7.02 24.17 -16.37
CA LEU A 22 8.35 23.59 -16.43
C LEU A 22 8.47 22.64 -17.61
N THR A 23 9.68 22.14 -17.87
CA THR A 23 9.93 21.11 -18.89
C THR A 23 10.53 19.88 -18.23
N ILE A 24 9.98 18.70 -18.53
CA ILE A 24 10.50 17.39 -18.07
C ILE A 24 10.77 16.53 -19.30
N ASP A 25 12.03 16.12 -19.50
CA ASP A 25 12.49 15.33 -20.67
C ASP A 25 12.01 15.90 -22.01
N GLY A 26 11.97 17.24 -22.13
CA GLY A 26 11.52 17.95 -23.32
C GLY A 26 10.01 18.17 -23.43
N VAL A 27 9.20 17.62 -22.51
CA VAL A 27 7.74 17.83 -22.47
C VAL A 27 7.41 19.00 -21.56
N ALA A 28 6.60 19.94 -22.05
CA ALA A 28 6.08 21.05 -21.24
C ALA A 28 5.01 20.56 -20.29
N VAL A 29 5.13 20.93 -19.02
CA VAL A 29 4.27 20.49 -17.92
C VAL A 29 3.76 21.70 -17.15
N ARG A 30 2.49 21.73 -16.80
CA ARG A 30 1.87 22.79 -16.01
C ARG A 30 1.13 22.21 -14.83
N VAL A 31 1.61 22.50 -13.62
CA VAL A 31 1.10 21.93 -12.37
C VAL A 31 0.97 22.97 -11.27
N PRO A 32 0.18 22.74 -10.22
CA PRO A 32 0.11 23.61 -9.05
C PRO A 32 1.47 23.86 -8.40
N GLU A 33 1.72 25.09 -7.97
CA GLU A 33 2.89 25.45 -7.18
C GLU A 33 2.99 24.55 -5.93
N GLY A 34 4.21 24.13 -5.57
CA GLY A 34 4.45 23.18 -4.49
C GLY A 34 4.36 21.70 -4.90
N THR A 35 3.93 21.42 -6.14
CA THR A 35 4.01 20.06 -6.69
C THR A 35 5.47 19.61 -6.75
N SER A 36 5.75 18.35 -6.38
CA SER A 36 7.10 17.79 -6.52
C SER A 36 7.42 17.49 -7.99
N ILE A 37 8.71 17.49 -8.34
CA ILE A 37 9.16 17.05 -9.69
C ILE A 37 8.68 15.63 -9.98
N MET A 38 8.67 14.74 -8.99
CA MET A 38 8.21 13.35 -9.13
C MET A 38 6.75 13.27 -9.58
N ARG A 39 5.86 14.01 -8.90
CA ARG A 39 4.44 14.03 -9.25
C ARG A 39 4.21 14.68 -10.61
N ALA A 40 4.87 15.79 -10.87
CA ALA A 40 4.77 16.47 -12.17
C ALA A 40 5.21 15.56 -13.33
N ALA A 41 6.26 14.75 -13.13
CA ALA A 41 6.69 13.76 -14.10
C ALA A 41 5.65 12.66 -14.34
N GLN A 42 5.05 12.14 -13.26
CA GLN A 42 4.02 11.09 -13.36
C GLN A 42 2.75 11.58 -14.05
N GLU A 43 2.37 12.86 -13.89
CA GLU A 43 1.21 13.46 -14.55
C GLU A 43 1.35 13.53 -16.09
N VAL A 44 2.60 13.52 -16.60
CA VAL A 44 2.89 13.43 -18.05
C VAL A 44 3.37 12.04 -18.49
N GLY A 45 3.15 11.01 -17.66
CA GLY A 45 3.46 9.63 -18.00
C GLY A 45 4.93 9.24 -17.83
N THR A 46 5.76 10.10 -17.24
CA THR A 46 7.17 9.79 -16.94
C THR A 46 7.30 9.22 -15.52
N THR A 47 7.52 7.93 -15.41
CA THR A 47 7.72 7.25 -14.12
C THR A 47 9.17 7.36 -13.65
N ILE A 48 9.37 7.94 -12.47
CA ILE A 48 10.68 8.04 -11.81
C ILE A 48 10.78 6.95 -10.74
N PRO A 49 11.83 6.08 -10.75
CA PRO A 49 11.99 5.01 -9.77
C PRO A 49 12.00 5.54 -8.33
N LYS A 50 11.32 4.85 -7.40
CA LYS A 50 11.17 5.23 -6.01
C LYS A 50 10.99 4.03 -5.09
N LEU A 51 11.31 4.18 -3.81
CA LEU A 51 11.01 3.19 -2.76
C LEU A 51 10.39 3.84 -1.51
N CYS A 52 10.90 4.98 -1.07
CA CYS A 52 10.43 5.62 0.17
C CYS A 52 9.27 6.60 -0.04
N ALA A 53 8.96 7.00 -1.27
CA ALA A 53 7.91 7.94 -1.59
C ALA A 53 6.61 7.25 -2.01
N THR A 54 5.47 7.83 -1.64
CA THR A 54 4.12 7.46 -2.07
C THR A 54 3.24 8.71 -2.00
N ASP A 55 2.17 8.76 -2.77
CA ASP A 55 1.26 9.91 -2.77
C ASP A 55 0.28 9.93 -1.59
N MET A 56 0.34 8.92 -0.74
CA MET A 56 -0.45 8.82 0.50
C MET A 56 0.19 9.52 1.70
N MET A 57 1.46 9.90 1.63
CA MET A 57 2.23 10.47 2.76
C MET A 57 3.26 11.49 2.27
N LYS A 58 3.69 12.39 3.16
CA LYS A 58 4.79 13.32 2.87
C LYS A 58 6.06 12.58 2.50
N SER A 59 6.81 13.11 1.55
CA SER A 59 8.07 12.51 1.09
C SER A 59 9.23 12.88 1.99
N TRP A 60 10.14 11.93 2.23
CA TRP A 60 11.35 12.14 3.04
C TRP A 60 12.65 12.16 2.23
N GLY A 61 12.65 11.59 1.02
CA GLY A 61 13.83 11.54 0.18
C GLY A 61 14.93 10.61 0.70
N SER A 62 14.60 9.62 1.56
CA SER A 62 15.55 8.72 2.22
C SER A 62 16.20 7.73 1.25
N CYS A 63 15.43 7.12 0.33
CA CYS A 63 15.92 6.04 -0.52
C CYS A 63 16.92 6.48 -1.61
N ARG A 64 16.95 7.76 -1.98
CA ARG A 64 17.81 8.34 -3.03
C ARG A 64 17.70 7.69 -4.42
N LEU A 65 16.64 6.92 -4.69
CA LEU A 65 16.44 6.28 -5.98
C LEU A 65 15.85 7.25 -7.03
N CYS A 66 15.09 8.26 -6.58
CA CYS A 66 14.36 9.21 -7.42
C CYS A 66 15.18 10.43 -7.88
N LEU A 67 16.48 10.28 -8.02
CA LEU A 67 17.38 11.36 -8.44
C LEU A 67 17.04 11.86 -9.84
N VAL A 68 17.15 13.19 -10.06
CA VAL A 68 16.97 13.87 -11.35
C VAL A 68 18.07 14.90 -11.57
N GLU A 69 18.26 15.35 -12.81
CA GLU A 69 19.09 16.50 -13.14
C GLU A 69 18.21 17.71 -13.44
N VAL A 70 18.62 18.86 -12.95
CA VAL A 70 17.94 20.15 -13.19
C VAL A 70 18.94 21.09 -13.82
N ALA A 71 18.62 21.64 -14.99
CA ALA A 71 19.49 22.56 -15.72
C ALA A 71 19.88 23.76 -14.85
N GLY A 72 21.17 24.13 -14.88
CA GLY A 72 21.72 25.21 -14.06
C GLY A 72 21.88 24.90 -12.56
N ARG A 73 21.56 23.68 -12.11
CA ARG A 73 21.73 23.26 -10.70
C ARG A 73 22.80 22.18 -10.56
N ASN A 74 23.70 22.37 -9.64
CA ASN A 74 24.71 21.35 -9.32
C ASN A 74 24.08 20.16 -8.56
N GLY A 75 24.61 18.96 -8.84
CA GLY A 75 24.17 17.73 -8.19
C GLY A 75 22.93 17.08 -8.82
N THR A 76 22.37 16.12 -8.12
CA THR A 76 21.20 15.35 -8.53
C THR A 76 20.18 15.35 -7.39
N PRO A 77 19.26 16.32 -7.35
CA PRO A 77 18.25 16.39 -6.29
C PRO A 77 17.31 15.20 -6.34
N ALA A 78 16.69 14.87 -5.20
CA ALA A 78 15.63 13.88 -5.12
C ALA A 78 14.32 14.50 -5.61
N SER A 79 13.73 13.97 -6.66
CA SER A 79 12.51 14.51 -7.29
C SER A 79 11.29 14.50 -6.35
N CYS A 80 11.23 13.57 -5.40
CA CYS A 80 10.12 13.47 -4.46
C CYS A 80 10.09 14.60 -3.42
N THR A 81 11.21 15.25 -3.13
CA THR A 81 11.32 16.34 -2.13
C THR A 81 11.68 17.69 -2.75
N THR A 82 11.80 17.76 -4.06
CA THR A 82 12.12 19.01 -4.76
C THR A 82 10.85 19.54 -5.42
N PRO A 83 10.33 20.71 -4.96
CA PRO A 83 9.20 21.36 -5.61
C PRO A 83 9.59 21.90 -6.99
N VAL A 84 8.61 21.97 -7.88
CA VAL A 84 8.77 22.60 -9.19
C VAL A 84 8.94 24.12 -9.09
N ALA A 85 9.62 24.72 -10.08
CA ALA A 85 9.73 26.17 -10.21
C ALA A 85 9.53 26.58 -11.68
N ALA A 86 9.11 27.82 -11.89
CA ALA A 86 8.86 28.36 -13.23
C ALA A 86 10.11 28.30 -14.10
N GLY A 87 9.96 27.81 -15.34
CA GLY A 87 11.05 27.65 -16.30
C GLY A 87 12.07 26.56 -15.96
N MET A 88 11.82 25.74 -14.95
CA MET A 88 12.70 24.62 -14.60
C MET A 88 12.78 23.63 -15.77
N VAL A 89 14.00 23.17 -16.10
CA VAL A 89 14.23 22.11 -17.08
C VAL A 89 14.81 20.91 -16.39
N VAL A 90 14.07 19.80 -16.41
CA VAL A 90 14.41 18.56 -15.70
C VAL A 90 14.70 17.45 -16.69
N SER A 91 15.77 16.70 -16.45
CA SER A 91 16.08 15.44 -17.13
C SER A 91 15.99 14.28 -16.17
N THR A 92 15.26 13.22 -16.57
CA THR A 92 15.02 12.04 -15.73
C THR A 92 15.76 10.79 -16.21
N GLN A 93 16.30 10.76 -17.44
CA GLN A 93 16.80 9.56 -18.11
C GLN A 93 18.25 9.65 -18.60
N THR A 94 19.09 10.51 -18.00
CA THR A 94 20.49 10.62 -18.40
C THR A 94 21.31 9.37 -18.00
N ASP A 95 22.41 9.11 -18.70
CA ASP A 95 23.28 7.97 -18.38
C ASP A 95 23.93 8.11 -16.99
N ARG A 96 24.13 9.34 -16.53
CA ARG A 96 24.57 9.60 -15.16
C ARG A 96 23.51 9.15 -14.16
N LEU A 97 22.23 9.47 -14.35
CA LEU A 97 21.15 9.06 -13.48
C LEU A 97 20.96 7.54 -13.48
N LYS A 98 21.06 6.90 -14.64
CA LYS A 98 20.98 5.43 -14.75
C LYS A 98 22.09 4.76 -13.90
N ARG A 99 23.33 5.25 -14.01
CA ARG A 99 24.45 4.72 -13.19
C ARG A 99 24.21 4.93 -11.68
N LEU A 100 23.77 6.13 -11.28
CA LEU A 100 23.53 6.46 -9.88
C LEU A 100 22.41 5.59 -9.28
N ARG A 101 21.28 5.48 -9.98
CA ARG A 101 20.13 4.66 -9.53
C ARG A 101 20.49 3.18 -9.43
N ARG A 102 21.24 2.67 -10.41
CA ARG A 102 21.75 1.29 -10.37
C ARG A 102 22.66 1.07 -9.17
N GLY A 103 23.61 1.98 -8.88
CA GLY A 103 24.46 1.91 -7.71
C GLY A 103 23.68 1.95 -6.39
N VAL A 104 22.65 2.80 -6.29
CA VAL A 104 21.77 2.83 -5.12
C VAL A 104 21.05 1.48 -4.95
N MET A 105 20.52 0.91 -6.02
CA MET A 105 19.85 -0.41 -5.95
C MET A 105 20.83 -1.53 -5.61
N GLU A 106 22.05 -1.50 -6.11
CA GLU A 106 23.10 -2.46 -5.72
C GLU A 106 23.34 -2.46 -4.21
N LEU A 107 23.37 -1.27 -3.58
CA LEU A 107 23.53 -1.16 -2.14
C LEU A 107 22.33 -1.73 -1.38
N TYR A 108 21.09 -1.49 -1.84
CA TYR A 108 19.91 -2.10 -1.24
C TYR A 108 19.92 -3.63 -1.36
N ILE A 109 20.24 -4.14 -2.54
CA ILE A 109 20.23 -5.58 -2.80
C ILE A 109 21.40 -6.29 -2.10
N SER A 110 22.56 -5.61 -1.89
CA SER A 110 23.69 -6.19 -1.17
C SER A 110 23.41 -6.43 0.33
N ASP A 111 22.35 -5.83 0.86
CA ASP A 111 21.92 -5.96 2.26
C ASP A 111 20.47 -6.48 2.35
N HIS A 112 20.06 -7.33 1.43
CA HIS A 112 18.71 -7.91 1.37
C HIS A 112 18.81 -9.39 1.00
N PRO A 113 18.07 -10.31 1.65
CA PRO A 113 18.03 -11.73 1.26
C PRO A 113 17.58 -11.90 -0.19
N LEU A 114 18.28 -12.74 -0.95
CA LEU A 114 17.93 -13.06 -2.34
C LEU A 114 17.09 -14.35 -2.43
N ASP A 115 16.14 -14.51 -1.54
CA ASP A 115 15.23 -15.64 -1.46
C ASP A 115 13.88 -15.38 -2.16
N CYS A 116 13.88 -14.53 -3.18
CA CYS A 116 12.66 -14.08 -3.87
C CYS A 116 11.74 -15.23 -4.31
N LEU A 117 12.29 -16.35 -4.74
CA LEU A 117 11.50 -17.50 -5.21
C LEU A 117 10.67 -18.16 -4.09
N THR A 118 11.06 -18.02 -2.83
CA THR A 118 10.36 -18.55 -1.67
C THR A 118 9.69 -17.45 -0.83
N CYS A 119 9.90 -16.19 -1.20
CA CYS A 119 9.33 -15.04 -0.52
C CYS A 119 7.84 -14.87 -0.84
N ALA A 120 7.01 -14.68 0.18
CA ALA A 120 5.56 -14.48 0.00
C ALA A 120 5.20 -13.20 -0.79
N ALA A 121 6.10 -12.21 -0.87
CA ALA A 121 5.91 -11.00 -1.67
C ALA A 121 6.38 -11.16 -3.13
N ASN A 122 6.80 -12.35 -3.57
CA ASN A 122 7.26 -12.53 -4.95
C ASN A 122 6.16 -12.16 -5.96
N GLY A 123 6.45 -11.23 -6.86
CA GLY A 123 5.49 -10.67 -7.82
C GLY A 123 4.61 -9.51 -7.28
N ASP A 124 4.74 -9.16 -5.99
CA ASP A 124 4.10 -7.99 -5.35
C ASP A 124 5.11 -7.31 -4.41
N CYS A 125 6.29 -6.92 -4.97
CA CYS A 125 7.41 -6.35 -4.23
C CYS A 125 8.03 -5.18 -4.98
N GLU A 126 7.84 -3.96 -4.47
CA GLU A 126 8.38 -2.75 -5.11
C GLU A 126 9.92 -2.77 -5.21
N LEU A 127 10.64 -3.44 -4.29
CA LEU A 127 12.09 -3.58 -4.37
C LEU A 127 12.51 -4.40 -5.60
N GLN A 128 11.79 -5.49 -5.89
CA GLN A 128 11.97 -6.33 -7.07
C GLN A 128 11.72 -5.54 -8.36
N ASP A 129 10.59 -4.80 -8.38
CA ASP A 129 10.20 -3.98 -9.53
C ASP A 129 11.24 -2.89 -9.81
N MET A 130 11.73 -2.23 -8.76
CA MET A 130 12.74 -1.18 -8.92
C MET A 130 14.10 -1.74 -9.34
N ALA A 131 14.50 -2.92 -8.88
CA ALA A 131 15.69 -3.59 -9.38
C ALA A 131 15.58 -3.86 -10.91
N GLY A 132 14.41 -4.33 -11.35
CA GLY A 132 14.10 -4.47 -12.77
C GLY A 132 14.12 -3.15 -13.54
N ALA A 133 13.48 -2.11 -13.01
CA ALA A 133 13.36 -0.80 -13.64
C ALA A 133 14.72 -0.10 -13.86
N VAL A 134 15.68 -0.29 -12.95
CA VAL A 134 17.04 0.27 -13.09
C VAL A 134 18.00 -0.66 -13.83
N GLY A 135 17.52 -1.81 -14.32
CA GLY A 135 18.32 -2.77 -15.08
C GLY A 135 19.39 -3.49 -14.25
N LEU A 136 19.17 -3.64 -12.93
CA LEU A 136 20.08 -4.40 -12.08
C LEU A 136 19.96 -5.89 -12.37
N ARG A 137 21.07 -6.55 -12.70
CA ARG A 137 21.15 -8.00 -12.96
C ARG A 137 22.21 -8.69 -12.11
N GLU A 138 23.19 -7.94 -11.64
CA GLU A 138 24.34 -8.43 -10.87
C GLU A 138 24.65 -7.45 -9.77
N VAL A 139 25.11 -7.96 -8.63
CA VAL A 139 25.61 -7.17 -7.50
C VAL A 139 27.14 -7.26 -7.49
N ARG A 140 27.82 -6.11 -7.58
CA ARG A 140 29.30 -6.03 -7.63
C ARG A 140 29.96 -6.20 -6.29
N TYR A 141 29.24 -5.92 -5.21
CA TYR A 141 29.77 -5.98 -3.83
C TYR A 141 29.69 -7.40 -3.29
N GLY A 142 30.60 -7.74 -2.39
CA GLY A 142 30.54 -9.00 -1.65
C GLY A 142 29.17 -9.12 -0.99
N PHE A 143 28.53 -10.26 -1.21
CA PHE A 143 27.15 -10.45 -0.84
C PHE A 143 26.98 -11.83 -0.21
N ALA A 144 26.48 -11.84 1.04
CA ALA A 144 26.20 -13.07 1.79
C ALA A 144 24.77 -13.59 1.62
N GLY A 145 23.89 -12.83 0.96
CA GLY A 145 22.46 -13.17 0.82
C GLY A 145 21.65 -12.90 2.08
N GLU A 146 22.17 -12.08 2.97
CA GLU A 146 21.59 -11.81 4.28
C GLU A 146 21.51 -10.30 4.53
N ASN A 147 20.58 -9.90 5.38
CA ASN A 147 20.51 -8.55 5.91
C ASN A 147 21.42 -8.45 7.15
N HIS A 148 22.13 -7.32 7.32
CA HIS A 148 22.99 -7.08 8.49
C HIS A 148 22.20 -7.04 9.81
N THR A 149 20.90 -6.79 9.76
CA THR A 149 20.02 -6.68 10.93
C THR A 149 19.66 -8.07 11.45
N VAL A 150 20.31 -8.52 12.49
CA VAL A 150 19.99 -9.79 13.16
C VAL A 150 18.87 -9.55 14.17
N GLN A 151 17.63 -9.67 13.73
CA GLN A 151 16.44 -9.59 14.59
C GLN A 151 15.51 -10.77 14.32
N ALA A 152 14.87 -11.27 15.39
CA ALA A 152 13.83 -12.28 15.25
C ALA A 152 12.60 -11.70 14.51
N LYS A 153 11.98 -12.54 13.69
CA LYS A 153 10.68 -12.23 13.09
C LYS A 153 9.63 -12.09 14.19
N ASP A 154 8.84 -11.03 14.13
CA ASP A 154 7.70 -10.83 15.04
C ASP A 154 6.41 -11.32 14.38
N GLU A 155 5.78 -12.30 15.01
CA GLU A 155 4.51 -12.90 14.60
C GLU A 155 3.39 -12.66 15.62
N SER A 156 3.62 -11.78 16.59
CA SER A 156 2.70 -11.51 17.70
C SER A 156 1.39 -10.90 17.25
N ASN A 157 1.41 -10.05 16.20
CA ASN A 157 0.18 -9.48 15.67
C ASN A 157 -0.71 -10.57 15.03
N PRO A 158 -2.03 -10.63 15.33
CA PRO A 158 -2.89 -11.67 14.79
C PRO A 158 -3.08 -11.62 13.26
N TYR A 159 -2.83 -10.49 12.61
CA TYR A 159 -3.19 -10.25 11.19
C TYR A 159 -1.99 -10.19 10.24
N PHE A 160 -0.84 -9.79 10.73
CA PHE A 160 0.36 -9.62 9.89
C PHE A 160 1.63 -10.03 10.64
N THR A 161 2.70 -10.24 9.90
CA THR A 161 4.04 -10.52 10.43
C THR A 161 4.95 -9.34 10.18
N PHE A 162 5.98 -9.18 11.00
CA PHE A 162 7.08 -8.26 10.80
C PHE A 162 8.39 -9.04 10.71
N ASP A 163 9.01 -9.04 9.53
CA ASP A 163 10.30 -9.68 9.27
C ASP A 163 11.37 -8.62 9.03
N PRO A 164 12.18 -8.29 10.06
CA PRO A 164 13.24 -7.29 9.93
C PRO A 164 14.30 -7.64 8.88
N SER A 165 14.51 -8.92 8.57
CA SER A 165 15.49 -9.34 7.55
C SER A 165 15.16 -8.84 6.14
N LYS A 166 13.90 -8.51 5.89
CA LYS A 166 13.41 -7.96 4.62
C LYS A 166 13.35 -6.42 4.59
N CYS A 167 13.74 -5.77 5.70
CA CYS A 167 13.59 -4.32 5.87
C CYS A 167 14.70 -3.56 5.14
N ILE A 168 14.30 -2.56 4.35
CA ILE A 168 15.21 -1.61 3.68
C ILE A 168 15.25 -0.23 4.36
N VAL A 169 14.72 -0.13 5.55
CA VAL A 169 14.68 1.10 6.39
C VAL A 169 14.14 2.34 5.63
N CYS A 170 13.17 2.15 4.75
CA CYS A 170 12.60 3.24 3.93
C CYS A 170 11.70 4.21 4.70
N SER A 171 11.39 3.93 5.95
CA SER A 171 10.52 4.72 6.87
C SER A 171 9.04 4.82 6.46
N ARG A 172 8.56 4.14 5.42
CA ARG A 172 7.15 4.25 5.00
C ARG A 172 6.20 3.78 6.10
N CYS A 173 6.49 2.66 6.75
CA CYS A 173 5.67 2.12 7.84
C CYS A 173 5.63 3.04 9.07
N VAL A 174 6.76 3.64 9.44
CA VAL A 174 6.85 4.60 10.55
C VAL A 174 6.00 5.83 10.26
N ARG A 175 6.12 6.39 9.04
CA ARG A 175 5.31 7.54 8.62
C ARG A 175 3.83 7.19 8.49
N ALA A 176 3.49 6.01 7.98
CA ALA A 176 2.10 5.56 7.94
C ALA A 176 1.49 5.45 9.35
N CYS A 177 2.26 4.96 10.31
CA CYS A 177 1.83 4.92 11.71
C CYS A 177 1.64 6.33 12.30
N ALA A 178 2.54 7.27 11.99
CA ALA A 178 2.51 8.63 12.51
C ALA A 178 1.50 9.54 11.78
N GLU A 179 1.52 9.56 10.43
CA GLU A 179 0.76 10.52 9.62
C GLU A 179 -0.67 10.05 9.33
N VAL A 180 -0.89 8.73 9.17
CA VAL A 180 -2.20 8.17 8.82
C VAL A 180 -2.97 7.77 10.07
N GLN A 181 -2.37 6.94 10.93
CA GLN A 181 -3.05 6.42 12.12
C GLN A 181 -2.91 7.34 13.35
N GLY A 182 -1.75 7.96 13.55
CA GLY A 182 -1.49 8.85 14.68
C GLY A 182 -1.20 8.15 16.02
N THR A 183 -0.88 6.84 16.01
CA THR A 183 -0.55 6.09 17.24
C THR A 183 0.93 6.10 17.58
N PHE A 184 1.81 6.38 16.61
CA PHE A 184 3.26 6.41 16.80
C PHE A 184 3.84 5.11 17.36
N ALA A 185 3.18 3.98 17.09
CA ALA A 185 3.64 2.67 17.56
C ALA A 185 4.95 2.19 16.90
N LEU A 186 5.34 2.78 15.76
CA LEU A 186 6.56 2.45 15.06
C LEU A 186 7.56 3.61 15.11
N THR A 187 8.82 3.27 15.30
CA THR A 187 9.93 4.23 15.29
C THR A 187 11.15 3.65 14.56
N ILE A 188 12.17 4.49 14.34
CA ILE A 188 13.50 4.03 13.93
C ILE A 188 14.40 4.16 15.14
N GLU A 189 14.96 3.06 15.58
CA GLU A 189 16.00 3.03 16.60
C GLU A 189 17.39 2.88 15.96
N GLY A 190 18.42 3.25 16.70
CA GLY A 190 19.78 3.26 16.20
C GLY A 190 20.08 4.42 15.26
N ARG A 191 21.24 4.37 14.61
CA ARG A 191 21.67 5.39 13.63
C ARG A 191 22.66 4.80 12.64
N GLY A 192 22.75 5.42 11.46
CA GLY A 192 23.65 4.95 10.41
C GLY A 192 23.28 3.54 9.96
N PHE A 193 24.25 2.65 9.87
CA PHE A 193 24.05 1.27 9.44
C PHE A 193 23.27 0.43 10.47
N ASP A 194 23.29 0.81 11.75
CA ASP A 194 22.54 0.13 12.82
C ASP A 194 21.07 0.57 12.91
N SER A 195 20.61 1.42 11.99
CA SER A 195 19.22 1.87 11.96
C SER A 195 18.28 0.72 11.64
N LYS A 196 17.24 0.54 12.46
CA LYS A 196 16.20 -0.47 12.27
C LYS A 196 14.82 0.06 12.67
N VAL A 197 13.78 -0.50 12.09
CA VAL A 197 12.41 -0.21 12.50
C VAL A 197 12.09 -1.05 13.75
N SER A 198 11.48 -0.41 14.74
CA SER A 198 11.07 -1.05 15.99
C SER A 198 9.61 -0.71 16.32
N ALA A 199 8.91 -1.66 16.93
CA ALA A 199 7.62 -1.43 17.58
C ALA A 199 7.87 -1.03 19.04
N GLY A 200 7.16 -0.01 19.54
CA GLY A 200 7.33 0.52 20.89
C GLY A 200 8.78 0.90 21.20
N ILE A 201 9.28 0.47 22.35
CA ILE A 201 10.69 0.60 22.78
C ILE A 201 11.34 -0.78 22.73
N GLY A 202 11.47 -1.37 21.53
CA GLY A 202 12.02 -2.71 21.33
C GLY A 202 11.05 -3.82 21.74
N GLU A 203 9.76 -3.56 21.72
CA GLU A 203 8.68 -4.50 22.02
C GLU A 203 8.23 -5.24 20.76
N ASN A 204 7.37 -6.25 20.93
CA ASN A 204 6.65 -6.82 19.80
C ASN A 204 5.39 -6.00 19.48
N PHE A 205 4.77 -6.24 18.32
CA PHE A 205 3.58 -5.49 17.90
C PHE A 205 2.38 -5.62 18.84
N LEU A 206 2.20 -6.79 19.47
CA LEU A 206 1.06 -7.03 20.36
C LEU A 206 1.17 -6.25 21.65
N ASP A 207 2.37 -6.10 22.19
CA ASP A 207 2.64 -5.42 23.47
C ASP A 207 2.84 -3.89 23.30
N SER A 208 2.97 -3.42 22.06
CA SER A 208 3.14 -1.99 21.74
C SER A 208 1.80 -1.26 21.61
N GLU A 209 1.83 0.07 21.41
CA GLU A 209 0.64 0.90 21.15
C GLU A 209 -0.05 0.64 19.79
N CYS A 210 0.28 -0.47 19.13
CA CYS A 210 -0.25 -0.82 17.82
C CYS A 210 -1.76 -1.15 17.89
N VAL A 211 -2.55 -0.47 17.08
CA VAL A 211 -4.01 -0.71 16.95
C VAL A 211 -4.38 -1.60 15.76
N SER A 212 -3.41 -2.28 15.17
CA SER A 212 -3.59 -3.21 14.04
C SER A 212 -4.36 -2.63 12.84
N CYS A 213 -4.22 -1.34 12.55
CA CYS A 213 -4.95 -0.69 11.44
C CYS A 213 -4.49 -1.14 10.05
N GLY A 214 -3.28 -1.70 9.92
CA GLY A 214 -2.72 -2.18 8.66
C GLY A 214 -2.11 -1.11 7.73
N ALA A 215 -2.07 0.17 8.13
CA ALA A 215 -1.50 1.23 7.31
C ALA A 215 -0.01 1.01 7.00
N CYS A 216 0.75 0.49 7.96
CA CYS A 216 2.16 0.13 7.79
C CYS A 216 2.35 -1.06 6.83
N VAL A 217 1.47 -2.05 6.88
CA VAL A 217 1.47 -3.21 5.98
C VAL A 217 1.23 -2.76 4.53
N GLN A 218 0.20 -1.94 4.31
CA GLN A 218 -0.10 -1.37 2.99
C GLN A 218 1.03 -0.49 2.44
N ALA A 219 1.75 0.21 3.32
CA ALA A 219 2.83 1.10 2.94
C ALA A 219 4.17 0.38 2.70
N CYS A 220 4.33 -0.86 3.15
CA CYS A 220 5.61 -1.56 3.06
C CYS A 220 5.94 -1.94 1.60
N PRO A 221 7.13 -1.56 1.07
CA PRO A 221 7.51 -1.87 -0.30
C PRO A 221 8.16 -3.25 -0.46
N THR A 222 8.32 -4.01 0.64
CA THR A 222 8.98 -5.32 0.68
C THR A 222 8.16 -6.31 1.51
N ALA A 223 8.67 -7.51 1.73
CA ALA A 223 8.05 -8.53 2.59
C ALA A 223 8.26 -8.30 4.10
N THR A 224 8.75 -7.13 4.53
CA THR A 224 8.96 -6.86 5.96
C THR A 224 7.66 -6.91 6.75
N LEU A 225 6.59 -6.31 6.23
CA LEU A 225 5.26 -6.33 6.81
C LEU A 225 4.31 -7.02 5.83
N MET A 226 3.88 -8.23 6.17
CA MET A 226 3.03 -9.07 5.30
C MET A 226 1.78 -9.52 6.03
N GLU A 227 0.64 -9.49 5.35
CA GLU A 227 -0.58 -10.10 5.87
C GLU A 227 -0.44 -11.62 5.96
N LYS A 228 -0.85 -12.21 7.08
CA LYS A 228 -0.80 -13.66 7.29
C LYS A 228 -1.64 -14.40 6.24
N SER A 229 -2.78 -13.86 5.85
CA SER A 229 -3.62 -14.42 4.80
C SER A 229 -2.92 -14.51 3.43
N VAL A 230 -2.06 -13.54 3.08
CA VAL A 230 -1.25 -13.61 1.85
C VAL A 230 -0.18 -14.71 1.96
N ILE A 231 0.40 -14.88 3.14
CA ILE A 231 1.39 -15.96 3.38
C ILE A 231 0.73 -17.34 3.27
N GLU A 232 -0.49 -17.48 3.77
CA GLU A 232 -1.24 -18.74 3.83
C GLU A 232 -1.88 -19.11 2.48
N VAL A 233 -2.54 -18.16 1.83
CA VAL A 233 -3.31 -18.40 0.59
C VAL A 233 -2.48 -18.15 -0.67
N GLY A 234 -1.50 -17.25 -0.59
CA GLY A 234 -0.68 -16.78 -1.71
C GLY A 234 -1.16 -15.47 -2.32
N GLN A 235 -0.49 -15.02 -3.39
CA GLN A 235 -0.79 -13.76 -4.05
C GLN A 235 -2.17 -13.77 -4.73
N PRO A 236 -2.93 -12.64 -4.67
CA PRO A 236 -4.21 -12.52 -5.33
C PRO A 236 -4.06 -12.47 -6.86
N GLU A 237 -5.07 -12.93 -7.59
CA GLU A 237 -5.12 -12.97 -9.05
C GLU A 237 -6.02 -11.89 -9.66
N HIS A 238 -7.04 -11.47 -8.92
CA HIS A 238 -7.98 -10.44 -9.35
C HIS A 238 -8.56 -9.67 -8.16
N SER A 239 -9.20 -8.55 -8.44
CA SER A 239 -9.86 -7.78 -7.39
C SER A 239 -11.20 -7.18 -7.84
N VAL A 240 -12.06 -6.94 -6.86
CA VAL A 240 -13.37 -6.30 -7.04
C VAL A 240 -13.48 -5.14 -6.03
N VAL A 241 -13.91 -3.98 -6.49
CA VAL A 241 -14.20 -2.86 -5.59
C VAL A 241 -15.51 -3.12 -4.86
N THR A 242 -15.47 -3.02 -3.53
CA THR A 242 -16.61 -3.27 -2.65
C THR A 242 -16.66 -2.26 -1.50
N THR A 243 -17.77 -2.25 -0.78
CA THR A 243 -17.97 -1.40 0.39
C THR A 243 -17.87 -2.21 1.68
N CYS A 244 -17.21 -1.67 2.69
CA CYS A 244 -17.13 -2.26 4.03
C CYS A 244 -18.52 -2.40 4.66
N ALA A 245 -18.82 -3.57 5.21
CA ALA A 245 -20.12 -3.88 5.79
C ALA A 245 -20.27 -3.49 7.27
N TYR A 246 -19.21 -2.94 7.92
CA TYR A 246 -19.21 -2.79 9.38
C TYR A 246 -19.91 -1.53 9.89
N CYS A 247 -19.75 -0.40 9.23
CA CYS A 247 -20.32 0.85 9.74
C CYS A 247 -20.75 1.83 8.64
N GLY A 248 -21.47 2.87 9.02
CA GLY A 248 -22.02 3.88 8.13
C GLY A 248 -21.02 4.82 7.44
N VAL A 249 -19.71 4.70 7.72
CA VAL A 249 -18.68 5.45 6.99
C VAL A 249 -18.65 5.06 5.53
N GLY A 250 -18.94 3.78 5.20
CA GLY A 250 -19.01 3.32 3.81
C GLY A 250 -17.65 3.26 3.11
N CYS A 251 -16.58 2.90 3.83
CA CYS A 251 -15.25 2.76 3.25
C CYS A 251 -15.23 1.80 2.07
N SER A 252 -14.59 2.21 0.97
CA SER A 252 -14.38 1.38 -0.22
C SER A 252 -13.08 0.59 -0.12
N PHE A 253 -13.13 -0.66 -0.55
CA PHE A 253 -12.00 -1.58 -0.58
C PHE A 253 -11.89 -2.29 -1.92
N LYS A 254 -10.70 -2.69 -2.27
CA LYS A 254 -10.45 -3.75 -3.24
C LYS A 254 -10.43 -5.07 -2.48
N ALA A 255 -11.44 -5.91 -2.70
CA ALA A 255 -11.43 -7.29 -2.28
C ALA A 255 -10.52 -8.05 -3.25
N GLU A 256 -9.33 -8.42 -2.82
CA GLU A 256 -8.34 -9.11 -3.63
C GLU A 256 -8.48 -10.62 -3.43
N MET A 257 -8.69 -11.34 -4.53
CA MET A 257 -9.15 -12.71 -4.56
C MET A 257 -8.14 -13.62 -5.25
N ARG A 258 -8.11 -14.88 -4.82
CA ARG A 258 -7.48 -15.98 -5.55
C ARG A 258 -8.55 -17.05 -5.83
N GLY A 259 -8.91 -17.23 -7.10
CA GLY A 259 -10.12 -17.96 -7.43
C GLY A 259 -11.34 -17.32 -6.73
N ASN A 260 -12.06 -18.10 -5.92
CA ASN A 260 -13.20 -17.63 -5.10
C ASN A 260 -12.83 -17.32 -3.64
N GLU A 261 -11.57 -17.39 -3.28
CA GLU A 261 -11.10 -17.13 -1.93
C GLU A 261 -10.65 -15.68 -1.78
N LEU A 262 -11.14 -15.01 -0.74
CA LEU A 262 -10.71 -13.66 -0.38
C LEU A 262 -9.35 -13.73 0.31
N VAL A 263 -8.33 -13.11 -0.29
CA VAL A 263 -6.96 -13.10 0.23
C VAL A 263 -6.76 -11.92 1.17
N ARG A 264 -7.13 -10.70 0.73
CA ARG A 264 -6.99 -9.49 1.54
C ARG A 264 -7.98 -8.40 1.11
N MET A 265 -8.23 -7.47 2.01
CA MET A 265 -9.02 -6.26 1.77
C MET A 265 -8.10 -5.05 1.72
N VAL A 266 -7.84 -4.50 0.55
CA VAL A 266 -6.99 -3.32 0.36
C VAL A 266 -7.85 -2.06 0.28
N PRO A 267 -7.65 -1.04 1.14
CA PRO A 267 -8.39 0.20 1.04
C PRO A 267 -8.27 0.83 -0.34
N TYR A 268 -9.41 1.15 -0.96
CA TYR A 268 -9.44 1.73 -2.30
C TYR A 268 -9.13 3.23 -2.25
N LYS A 269 -8.12 3.65 -3.02
CA LYS A 269 -7.60 5.03 -2.98
C LYS A 269 -8.63 6.06 -3.45
N ASP A 270 -9.43 5.72 -4.47
CA ASP A 270 -10.47 6.60 -5.02
C ASP A 270 -11.80 6.49 -4.26
N GLY A 271 -11.83 5.75 -3.14
CA GLY A 271 -12.98 5.67 -2.25
C GLY A 271 -13.29 7.02 -1.62
N GLN A 272 -14.49 7.57 -1.90
CA GLN A 272 -14.89 8.91 -1.48
C GLN A 272 -14.82 9.12 0.04
N ALA A 273 -15.21 8.08 0.81
CA ALA A 273 -15.26 8.16 2.27
C ALA A 273 -13.90 7.96 2.94
N ASN A 274 -13.05 7.09 2.39
CA ASN A 274 -11.84 6.62 3.09
C ASN A 274 -10.52 6.95 2.39
N ARG A 275 -10.53 7.32 1.11
CA ARG A 275 -9.35 7.78 0.35
C ARG A 275 -8.11 6.93 0.58
N GLY A 276 -8.25 5.59 0.48
CA GLY A 276 -7.14 4.65 0.64
C GLY A 276 -6.75 4.33 2.09
N HIS A 277 -7.54 4.72 3.10
CA HIS A 277 -7.31 4.41 4.51
C HIS A 277 -8.37 3.48 5.07
N SER A 278 -8.10 2.84 6.22
CA SER A 278 -9.06 1.97 6.88
C SER A 278 -8.78 1.77 8.36
N CYS A 279 -9.77 1.27 9.08
CA CYS A 279 -9.56 0.71 10.42
C CYS A 279 -9.32 -0.80 10.36
N VAL A 280 -8.92 -1.39 11.49
CA VAL A 280 -8.68 -2.83 11.66
C VAL A 280 -9.85 -3.69 11.17
N LYS A 281 -11.10 -3.28 11.43
CA LYS A 281 -12.29 -4.08 11.06
C LYS A 281 -12.44 -4.26 9.56
N GLY A 282 -12.39 -3.16 8.79
CA GLY A 282 -12.49 -3.22 7.33
C GLY A 282 -11.29 -3.93 6.71
N ARG A 283 -10.11 -3.76 7.28
CA ARG A 283 -8.87 -4.35 6.76
C ARG A 283 -8.78 -5.86 6.97
N PHE A 284 -9.10 -6.35 8.18
CA PHE A 284 -8.76 -7.72 8.57
C PHE A 284 -9.94 -8.58 9.03
N ALA A 285 -11.09 -7.98 9.40
CA ALA A 285 -12.19 -8.75 9.98
C ALA A 285 -13.21 -9.24 8.94
N TRP A 286 -12.79 -9.51 7.73
CA TRP A 286 -13.65 -9.94 6.61
C TRP A 286 -14.04 -11.43 6.64
N GLY A 287 -13.52 -12.23 7.59
CA GLY A 287 -13.84 -13.66 7.72
C GLY A 287 -15.33 -13.99 7.83
N TYR A 288 -16.19 -13.03 8.23
CA TYR A 288 -17.63 -13.21 8.21
C TYR A 288 -18.19 -13.51 6.81
N ALA A 289 -17.51 -13.06 5.75
CA ALA A 289 -17.99 -13.22 4.37
C ALA A 289 -17.98 -14.68 3.91
N THR A 290 -17.07 -15.48 4.43
CA THR A 290 -16.88 -16.89 4.08
C THR A 290 -17.14 -17.84 5.26
N HIS A 291 -17.66 -17.32 6.40
CA HIS A 291 -17.91 -18.13 7.57
C HIS A 291 -18.93 -19.25 7.30
N ARG A 292 -18.67 -20.46 7.78
CA ARG A 292 -19.51 -21.64 7.54
C ARG A 292 -20.97 -21.47 7.98
N ASP A 293 -21.22 -20.65 9.01
CA ASP A 293 -22.54 -20.40 9.56
C ASP A 293 -23.23 -19.19 8.89
N ARG A 294 -22.64 -18.64 7.82
CA ARG A 294 -23.25 -17.54 7.08
C ARG A 294 -24.55 -17.98 6.42
N ILE A 295 -25.62 -17.19 6.59
CA ILE A 295 -26.87 -17.39 5.88
C ILE A 295 -26.65 -17.00 4.41
N THR A 296 -26.79 -17.99 3.51
CA THR A 296 -26.57 -17.83 2.06
C THR A 296 -27.87 -17.84 1.26
N ASP A 297 -28.94 -18.35 1.86
CA ASP A 297 -30.25 -18.47 1.21
C ASP A 297 -31.30 -17.61 1.93
N PRO A 298 -32.31 -17.08 1.24
CA PRO A 298 -33.44 -16.43 1.88
C PRO A 298 -34.18 -17.40 2.80
N MET A 299 -34.73 -16.87 3.88
CA MET A 299 -35.45 -17.66 4.86
C MET A 299 -36.75 -16.93 5.25
N ILE A 300 -37.84 -17.66 5.35
CA ILE A 300 -39.13 -17.15 5.86
C ILE A 300 -39.59 -17.99 7.04
N ARG A 301 -40.40 -17.40 7.91
CA ARG A 301 -41.15 -18.07 8.98
C ARG A 301 -42.52 -17.43 9.17
N ALA A 302 -43.49 -18.20 9.55
CA ALA A 302 -44.85 -17.70 9.73
C ALA A 302 -45.00 -16.86 11.01
N SER A 303 -44.25 -17.15 12.05
CA SER A 303 -44.24 -16.38 13.31
C SER A 303 -42.87 -16.44 13.99
N ILE A 304 -42.69 -15.62 15.04
CA ILE A 304 -41.50 -15.63 15.84
C ILE A 304 -41.20 -16.97 16.56
N HIS A 305 -42.25 -17.78 16.74
CA HIS A 305 -42.15 -19.09 17.40
C HIS A 305 -41.93 -20.26 16.43
N GLU A 306 -42.01 -20.00 15.13
CA GLU A 306 -41.80 -21.00 14.08
C GLU A 306 -40.34 -21.06 13.64
N PRO A 307 -39.85 -22.25 13.23
CA PRO A 307 -38.52 -22.37 12.69
C PRO A 307 -38.40 -21.67 11.34
N TRP A 308 -37.18 -21.19 11.04
CA TRP A 308 -36.85 -20.64 9.74
C TRP A 308 -36.86 -21.74 8.67
N ARG A 309 -37.51 -21.49 7.53
CA ARG A 309 -37.54 -22.33 6.33
C ARG A 309 -36.77 -21.66 5.21
N LYS A 310 -35.79 -22.32 4.63
CA LYS A 310 -35.09 -21.86 3.42
C LYS A 310 -36.08 -21.84 2.24
N VAL A 311 -35.98 -20.80 1.42
CA VAL A 311 -36.83 -20.60 0.25
C VAL A 311 -36.01 -20.04 -0.92
N SER A 312 -36.61 -20.02 -2.13
CA SER A 312 -36.00 -19.30 -3.26
C SER A 312 -36.13 -17.78 -3.09
N TRP A 313 -35.32 -17.04 -3.83
CA TRP A 313 -35.41 -15.59 -3.87
C TRP A 313 -36.80 -15.14 -4.40
N GLU A 314 -37.35 -15.85 -5.37
CA GLU A 314 -38.66 -15.58 -5.93
C GLU A 314 -39.75 -15.72 -4.86
N GLU A 315 -39.75 -16.82 -4.11
CA GLU A 315 -40.68 -17.04 -3.00
C GLU A 315 -40.56 -15.98 -1.91
N ALA A 316 -39.31 -15.65 -1.51
CA ALA A 316 -39.06 -14.65 -0.49
C ALA A 316 -39.55 -13.26 -0.87
N LEU A 317 -39.30 -12.84 -2.11
CA LEU A 317 -39.75 -11.53 -2.63
C LEU A 317 -41.27 -11.48 -2.77
N ALA A 318 -41.90 -12.56 -3.25
CA ALA A 318 -43.37 -12.64 -3.35
C ALA A 318 -44.03 -12.57 -1.95
N TYR A 319 -43.46 -13.29 -0.97
CA TYR A 319 -43.93 -13.22 0.42
C TYR A 319 -43.78 -11.80 1.00
N ALA A 320 -42.64 -11.16 0.86
CA ALA A 320 -42.42 -9.80 1.35
C ALA A 320 -43.41 -8.80 0.70
N ALA A 321 -43.58 -8.87 -0.61
CA ALA A 321 -44.52 -8.01 -1.34
C ALA A 321 -45.99 -8.19 -0.89
N SER A 322 -46.41 -9.44 -0.68
CA SER A 322 -47.76 -9.74 -0.18
C SER A 322 -48.01 -9.20 1.23
N GLU A 323 -47.03 -9.32 2.11
CA GLU A 323 -47.09 -8.80 3.47
C GLU A 323 -47.10 -7.27 3.52
N PHE A 324 -46.31 -6.59 2.68
CA PHE A 324 -46.36 -5.14 2.56
C PHE A 324 -47.74 -4.67 2.05
N ALA A 325 -48.30 -5.33 1.02
CA ALA A 325 -49.64 -5.02 0.50
C ALA A 325 -50.72 -5.24 1.58
N ARG A 326 -50.63 -6.34 2.32
CA ARG A 326 -51.57 -6.65 3.42
C ARG A 326 -51.51 -5.59 4.54
N ILE A 327 -50.32 -5.13 4.91
CA ILE A 327 -50.13 -4.10 5.93
C ILE A 327 -50.69 -2.75 5.42
N ALA A 328 -50.31 -2.34 4.19
CA ALA A 328 -50.80 -1.09 3.59
C ALA A 328 -52.32 -1.02 3.43
N ALA A 329 -52.96 -2.18 3.23
CA ALA A 329 -54.44 -2.24 3.16
C ALA A 329 -55.13 -2.15 4.53
N LYS A 330 -54.36 -2.40 5.62
CA LYS A 330 -54.88 -2.36 6.99
C LYS A 330 -54.76 -0.98 7.64
N TYR A 331 -53.72 -0.23 7.28
CA TYR A 331 -53.38 1.08 7.83
C TYR A 331 -53.30 2.16 6.73
#